data_408bf7698fd52d41ed2b30e091dbc2b9
#
_entry.id   408bf7698fd52d41ed2b30e091dbc2b9
#
_cell.length_a   1.000
_cell.length_b   1.000
_cell.length_c   1.000
_cell.angle_alpha   90.00
_cell.angle_beta   90.00
_cell.angle_gamma   90.00
#
_symmetry.space_group_name_H-M   'P 1'
#
loop_
_entity.id
_entity.type
_entity.pdbx_description
1 polymer ?
#
loop_
_entity_poly.entity_id
_entity_poly.type
_entity_poly.pdbx_seq_one_letter_code
_entity_poly.pdbx_strand_id
1 'polypeptide(L)'
;MDIKSGVFLDLKSVDRGDLELAALKSTVATWQFFEITPAQQVASRIAQAQVVIANKAPLMKETLEHTKALKLICVAATGTNNVDLEAAARQGITVCNVRDYATGSVVQHVFTLILNLSTRFLSYHQAVAAGHWQTSEQFCLLDYPIQELAGKTLGIIGYGVLGHAVAEVAKAFGMKVIIADHKGAIPRSGREAFEQVIHQADVITLHCPLTKATENLIGYEELAAMKSSALLINAARGGIVDEAALVQALQQQKIAGAGFDVLTEEPPVHGNVLLAAKLPNLIVTPHIAWASRESRQRLIDQIVTNIEAFKTGSPRNIVR
;
A
#
# COMPACT_ATOMS: atom_id res chain seq x y z
N MET A 1 29.86 0.18 15.62
CA MET A 1 30.30 -1.08 14.99
C MET A 1 30.91 -0.79 13.64
N ASP A 2 32.06 -1.42 13.33
CA ASP A 2 32.64 -1.29 11.99
C ASP A 2 31.94 -2.28 11.04
N ILE A 3 31.21 -1.76 10.06
CA ILE A 3 30.48 -2.51 9.02
C ILE A 3 31.13 -2.20 7.68
N LYS A 4 31.62 -3.23 7.01
CA LYS A 4 32.46 -3.07 5.81
C LYS A 4 31.74 -3.43 4.51
N SER A 5 30.74 -4.33 4.54
CA SER A 5 30.09 -4.85 3.34
C SER A 5 28.57 -4.80 3.42
N GLY A 6 27.94 -4.35 2.33
CA GLY A 6 26.49 -4.30 2.19
C GLY A 6 26.03 -4.87 0.85
N VAL A 7 24.83 -5.38 0.82
CA VAL A 7 24.14 -5.89 -0.38
C VAL A 7 22.73 -5.31 -0.44
N PHE A 8 22.34 -4.77 -1.60
CA PHE A 8 20.97 -4.45 -1.93
C PHE A 8 20.46 -5.48 -2.94
N LEU A 9 19.49 -6.29 -2.54
CA LEU A 9 19.07 -7.48 -3.30
C LEU A 9 18.17 -7.18 -4.50
N ASP A 10 17.36 -6.13 -4.43
CA ASP A 10 16.29 -5.87 -5.40
C ASP A 10 16.08 -4.36 -5.63
N LEU A 11 17.17 -3.67 -5.91
CA LEU A 11 17.22 -2.20 -6.08
C LEU A 11 16.20 -1.69 -7.11
N LYS A 12 16.00 -2.44 -8.20
CA LYS A 12 15.05 -2.06 -9.26
C LYS A 12 13.60 -1.94 -8.79
N SER A 13 13.26 -2.60 -7.68
CA SER A 13 11.95 -2.48 -7.06
C SER A 13 11.72 -1.12 -6.37
N VAL A 14 12.80 -0.37 -6.12
CA VAL A 14 12.78 0.93 -5.42
C VAL A 14 13.31 2.05 -6.30
N ASP A 15 14.43 1.84 -7.01
CA ASP A 15 15.09 2.84 -7.84
C ASP A 15 14.90 2.53 -9.33
N ARG A 16 14.55 3.55 -10.09
CA ARG A 16 14.43 3.53 -11.56
C ARG A 16 15.59 4.29 -12.24
N GLY A 17 16.65 4.57 -11.49
CA GLY A 17 17.77 5.41 -11.92
C GLY A 17 17.51 6.91 -11.68
N ASP A 18 16.54 7.25 -10.84
CA ASP A 18 16.08 8.61 -10.57
C ASP A 18 16.26 9.04 -9.10
N LEU A 19 16.91 8.19 -8.27
CA LEU A 19 17.17 8.47 -6.86
C LEU A 19 18.63 8.83 -6.59
N GLU A 20 18.84 9.64 -5.54
CA GLU A 20 20.16 9.99 -5.03
C GLU A 20 20.65 8.90 -4.07
N LEU A 21 21.62 8.09 -4.54
CA LEU A 21 22.16 6.97 -3.76
C LEU A 21 23.53 7.25 -3.13
N ALA A 22 24.11 8.45 -3.28
CA ALA A 22 25.46 8.77 -2.80
C ALA A 22 25.58 8.57 -1.27
N ALA A 23 24.59 9.05 -0.50
CA ALA A 23 24.56 8.87 0.95
C ALA A 23 24.50 7.38 1.34
N LEU A 24 23.70 6.56 0.64
CA LEU A 24 23.63 5.12 0.88
C LEU A 24 24.98 4.46 0.58
N LYS A 25 25.60 4.79 -0.55
CA LYS A 25 26.90 4.22 -0.95
C LYS A 25 28.02 4.54 0.02
N SER A 26 27.94 5.63 0.78
CA SER A 26 28.92 6.02 1.79
C SER A 26 28.75 5.34 3.16
N THR A 27 27.64 4.63 3.41
CA THR A 27 27.37 4.04 4.72
C THR A 27 28.28 2.87 5.08
N VAL A 28 28.76 2.11 4.08
CA VAL A 28 29.74 1.01 4.28
C VAL A 28 30.82 1.06 3.19
N ALA A 29 31.94 0.39 3.42
CA ALA A 29 33.11 0.46 2.54
C ALA A 29 32.84 -0.14 1.14
N THR A 30 32.05 -1.21 1.06
CA THR A 30 31.74 -1.88 -0.21
C THR A 30 30.26 -2.23 -0.29
N TRP A 31 29.65 -1.88 -1.42
CA TRP A 31 28.27 -2.25 -1.74
C TRP A 31 28.20 -3.12 -2.99
N GLN A 32 27.32 -4.12 -2.95
CA GLN A 32 26.85 -4.83 -4.14
C GLN A 32 25.38 -4.49 -4.35
N PHE A 33 25.05 -3.98 -5.54
CA PHE A 33 23.69 -3.64 -5.92
C PHE A 33 23.21 -4.63 -6.99
N PHE A 34 22.13 -5.34 -6.69
CA PHE A 34 21.45 -6.21 -7.64
C PHE A 34 20.12 -5.59 -8.04
N GLU A 35 19.85 -5.53 -9.33
CA GLU A 35 18.55 -5.05 -9.82
C GLU A 35 17.43 -5.95 -9.34
N ILE A 36 17.57 -7.27 -9.51
CA ILE A 36 16.64 -8.32 -9.12
C ILE A 36 17.45 -9.49 -8.57
N THR A 37 16.96 -10.11 -7.50
CA THR A 37 17.53 -11.33 -6.93
C THR A 37 16.49 -12.46 -6.92
N PRO A 38 16.64 -13.48 -7.77
CA PRO A 38 15.83 -14.70 -7.66
C PRO A 38 16.03 -15.37 -6.29
N ALA A 39 14.98 -16.00 -5.75
CA ALA A 39 15.02 -16.60 -4.41
C ALA A 39 16.21 -17.56 -4.22
N GLN A 40 16.54 -18.35 -5.26
CA GLN A 40 17.64 -19.33 -5.24
C GLN A 40 19.05 -18.69 -5.14
N GLN A 41 19.17 -17.39 -5.48
CA GLN A 41 20.44 -16.67 -5.43
C GLN A 41 20.60 -15.82 -4.18
N VAL A 42 19.57 -15.69 -3.34
CA VAL A 42 19.63 -14.83 -2.14
C VAL A 42 20.73 -15.27 -1.21
N ALA A 43 20.79 -16.56 -0.84
CA ALA A 43 21.79 -17.09 0.08
C ALA A 43 23.23 -16.82 -0.38
N SER A 44 23.55 -17.07 -1.66
CA SER A 44 24.90 -16.84 -2.20
C SER A 44 25.28 -15.37 -2.21
N ARG A 45 24.31 -14.47 -2.54
CA ARG A 45 24.57 -13.03 -2.60
C ARG A 45 24.81 -12.38 -1.25
N ILE A 46 24.17 -12.90 -0.18
CA ILE A 46 24.31 -12.33 1.17
C ILE A 46 25.37 -13.03 2.04
N ALA A 47 26.01 -14.10 1.56
CA ALA A 47 26.89 -14.96 2.36
C ALA A 47 28.01 -14.20 3.12
N GLN A 48 28.53 -13.11 2.56
CA GLN A 48 29.60 -12.29 3.14
C GLN A 48 29.12 -10.88 3.53
N ALA A 49 27.81 -10.59 3.39
CA ALA A 49 27.26 -9.29 3.69
C ALA A 49 27.08 -9.09 5.19
N GLN A 50 27.44 -7.92 5.69
CA GLN A 50 27.16 -7.51 7.08
C GLN A 50 25.85 -6.72 7.17
N VAL A 51 25.46 -6.04 6.09
CA VAL A 51 24.16 -5.36 5.93
C VAL A 51 23.49 -5.86 4.67
N VAL A 52 22.20 -6.16 4.77
CA VAL A 52 21.37 -6.53 3.64
C VAL A 52 20.19 -5.55 3.57
N ILE A 53 19.92 -5.01 2.37
CA ILE A 53 18.71 -4.28 2.06
C ILE A 53 17.86 -5.15 1.13
N ALA A 54 16.58 -5.33 1.47
CA ALA A 54 15.63 -6.05 0.65
C ALA A 54 14.26 -5.38 0.71
N ASN A 55 13.59 -5.20 -0.43
CA ASN A 55 12.20 -4.78 -0.49
C ASN A 55 11.26 -5.99 -0.51
N LYS A 56 11.50 -6.92 -1.44
CA LYS A 56 10.66 -8.13 -1.66
C LYS A 56 11.44 -9.43 -1.71
N ALA A 57 12.78 -9.37 -1.86
CA ALA A 57 13.61 -10.57 -1.85
C ALA A 57 13.42 -11.33 -0.52
N PRO A 58 13.13 -12.66 -0.56
CA PRO A 58 12.82 -13.44 0.62
C PRO A 58 14.08 -13.72 1.46
N LEU A 59 14.01 -13.40 2.75
CA LEU A 59 15.04 -13.66 3.75
C LEU A 59 14.46 -14.64 4.79
N MET A 60 14.25 -15.88 4.36
CA MET A 60 13.65 -16.93 5.18
C MET A 60 14.70 -17.69 6.01
N LYS A 61 14.23 -18.53 6.93
CA LYS A 61 15.05 -19.29 7.87
C LYS A 61 16.23 -19.97 7.20
N GLU A 62 15.99 -20.73 6.13
CA GLU A 62 17.01 -21.50 5.42
C GLU A 62 18.14 -20.60 4.86
N THR A 63 17.79 -19.40 4.46
CA THR A 63 18.74 -18.40 3.96
C THR A 63 19.54 -17.78 5.09
N LEU A 64 18.88 -17.43 6.20
CA LEU A 64 19.51 -16.74 7.34
C LEU A 64 20.44 -17.65 8.14
N GLU A 65 20.13 -18.93 8.29
CA GLU A 65 20.95 -19.90 9.03
C GLU A 65 22.36 -20.09 8.43
N HIS A 66 22.55 -19.77 7.17
CA HIS A 66 23.83 -19.88 6.47
C HIS A 66 24.66 -18.58 6.46
N THR A 67 24.17 -17.49 7.06
CA THR A 67 24.85 -16.19 7.09
C THR A 67 25.59 -15.97 8.42
N LYS A 68 26.92 -16.07 8.39
CA LYS A 68 27.75 -15.86 9.60
C LYS A 68 28.13 -14.39 9.83
N ALA A 69 28.14 -13.58 8.78
CA ALA A 69 28.61 -12.20 8.82
C ALA A 69 27.48 -11.18 9.01
N LEU A 70 26.24 -11.56 8.71
CA LEU A 70 25.08 -10.66 8.66
C LEU A 70 24.72 -10.14 10.05
N LYS A 71 24.60 -8.82 10.19
CA LYS A 71 24.30 -8.14 11.45
C LYS A 71 23.04 -7.30 11.37
N LEU A 72 22.72 -6.77 10.18
CA LEU A 72 21.59 -5.87 9.97
C LEU A 72 20.85 -6.20 8.67
N ILE A 73 19.54 -6.29 8.77
CA ILE A 73 18.63 -6.30 7.63
C ILE A 73 17.83 -4.99 7.66
N CYS A 74 17.88 -4.23 6.57
CA CYS A 74 17.01 -3.07 6.35
C CYS A 74 15.95 -3.45 5.32
N VAL A 75 14.70 -3.58 5.76
CA VAL A 75 13.58 -3.82 4.86
C VAL A 75 13.19 -2.49 4.21
N ALA A 76 13.26 -2.42 2.87
CA ALA A 76 12.90 -1.25 2.08
C ALA A 76 11.36 -1.13 1.92
N ALA A 77 10.63 -1.37 3.00
CA ALA A 77 9.17 -1.28 3.10
C ALA A 77 8.76 -1.12 4.57
N THR A 78 7.49 -0.78 4.81
CA THR A 78 6.91 -0.82 6.17
C THR A 78 6.59 -2.26 6.57
N GLY A 79 6.02 -3.07 5.66
CA GLY A 79 5.76 -4.49 5.90
C GLY A 79 7.03 -5.33 5.81
N THR A 80 7.14 -6.38 6.63
CA THR A 80 8.33 -7.23 6.77
C THR A 80 8.06 -8.71 6.48
N ASN A 81 7.00 -9.01 5.76
CA ASN A 81 6.56 -10.38 5.47
C ASN A 81 7.60 -11.21 4.66
N ASN A 82 8.56 -10.53 4.03
CA ASN A 82 9.66 -11.15 3.31
C ASN A 82 10.85 -11.54 4.19
N VAL A 83 10.77 -11.35 5.53
CA VAL A 83 11.84 -11.70 6.48
C VAL A 83 11.28 -12.60 7.57
N ASP A 84 11.94 -13.73 7.84
CA ASP A 84 11.70 -14.55 9.02
C ASP A 84 12.33 -13.85 10.23
N LEU A 85 11.50 -13.10 10.97
CA LEU A 85 11.95 -12.30 12.11
C LEU A 85 12.47 -13.17 13.27
N GLU A 86 11.87 -14.36 13.49
CA GLU A 86 12.30 -15.28 14.54
C GLU A 86 13.66 -15.88 14.20
N ALA A 87 13.88 -16.30 12.96
CA ALA A 87 15.17 -16.81 12.51
C ALA A 87 16.26 -15.73 12.60
N ALA A 88 15.95 -14.49 12.18
CA ALA A 88 16.85 -13.36 12.33
C ALA A 88 17.23 -13.12 13.80
N ALA A 89 16.25 -13.12 14.71
CA ALA A 89 16.49 -12.93 16.13
C ALA A 89 17.37 -14.03 16.74
N ARG A 90 17.15 -15.32 16.37
CA ARG A 90 17.99 -16.45 16.81
C ARG A 90 19.44 -16.31 16.36
N GLN A 91 19.70 -15.68 15.22
CA GLN A 91 21.04 -15.42 14.69
C GLN A 91 21.66 -14.10 15.22
N GLY A 92 20.96 -13.37 16.08
CA GLY A 92 21.40 -12.06 16.55
C GLY A 92 21.39 -10.97 15.49
N ILE A 93 20.62 -11.15 14.40
CA ILE A 93 20.51 -10.19 13.31
C ILE A 93 19.43 -9.16 13.68
N THR A 94 19.80 -7.88 13.66
CA THR A 94 18.82 -6.80 13.84
C THR A 94 18.05 -6.58 12.55
N VAL A 95 16.73 -6.52 12.62
CA VAL A 95 15.86 -6.18 11.48
C VAL A 95 15.24 -4.80 11.69
N CYS A 96 15.44 -3.90 10.74
CA CYS A 96 14.83 -2.57 10.72
C CYS A 96 13.96 -2.41 9.47
N ASN A 97 12.87 -1.66 9.59
CA ASN A 97 12.03 -1.28 8.46
C ASN A 97 12.05 0.24 8.23
N VAL A 98 11.25 0.74 7.29
CA VAL A 98 10.99 2.16 7.08
C VAL A 98 9.53 2.47 7.39
N ARG A 99 9.27 3.65 7.99
CA ARG A 99 7.95 4.06 8.46
C ARG A 99 7.59 5.44 7.93
N ASP A 100 6.31 5.65 7.65
CA ASP A 100 5.72 6.97 7.32
C ASP A 100 6.35 7.69 6.11
N TYR A 101 7.17 7.02 5.32
CA TYR A 101 7.89 7.57 4.18
C TYR A 101 6.99 7.90 2.98
N ALA A 102 5.87 7.20 2.86
CA ALA A 102 4.98 7.26 1.71
C ALA A 102 3.64 7.96 2.00
N THR A 103 3.47 8.58 3.16
CA THR A 103 2.17 9.15 3.58
C THR A 103 1.58 10.08 2.51
N GLY A 104 2.33 11.06 2.02
CA GLY A 104 1.85 11.98 0.98
C GLY A 104 1.49 11.28 -0.33
N SER A 105 2.31 10.32 -0.77
CA SER A 105 2.06 9.54 -1.99
C SER A 105 0.78 8.69 -1.89
N VAL A 106 0.61 7.99 -0.76
CA VAL A 106 -0.59 7.14 -0.54
C VAL A 106 -1.86 7.99 -0.46
N VAL A 107 -1.82 9.12 0.25
CA VAL A 107 -2.96 10.05 0.33
C VAL A 107 -3.34 10.58 -1.05
N GLN A 108 -2.35 11.02 -1.84
CA GLN A 108 -2.57 11.47 -3.22
C GLN A 108 -3.20 10.36 -4.07
N HIS A 109 -2.72 9.13 -3.95
CA HIS A 109 -3.24 7.99 -4.70
C HIS A 109 -4.68 7.63 -4.30
N VAL A 110 -4.99 7.62 -3.00
CA VAL A 110 -6.35 7.40 -2.48
C VAL A 110 -7.31 8.42 -3.08
N PHE A 111 -6.96 9.71 -3.06
CA PHE A 111 -7.80 10.76 -3.65
C PHE A 111 -7.84 10.68 -5.18
N THR A 112 -6.77 10.23 -5.84
CA THR A 112 -6.80 9.95 -7.28
C THR A 112 -7.87 8.89 -7.60
N LEU A 113 -7.95 7.80 -6.85
CA LEU A 113 -8.98 6.77 -7.03
C LEU A 113 -10.38 7.32 -6.75
N ILE A 114 -10.57 8.02 -5.62
CA ILE A 114 -11.86 8.63 -5.24
C ILE A 114 -12.33 9.59 -6.33
N LEU A 115 -11.50 10.54 -6.76
CA LEU A 115 -11.85 11.54 -7.75
C LEU A 115 -12.15 10.93 -9.12
N ASN A 116 -11.36 9.95 -9.58
CA ASN A 116 -11.65 9.26 -10.85
C ASN A 116 -12.99 8.53 -10.82
N LEU A 117 -13.32 7.87 -9.71
CA LEU A 117 -14.60 7.15 -9.56
C LEU A 117 -15.79 8.11 -9.44
N SER A 118 -15.65 9.18 -8.63
CA SER A 118 -16.75 10.14 -8.40
C SER A 118 -17.05 11.01 -9.62
N THR A 119 -16.03 11.38 -10.40
CA THR A 119 -16.19 12.20 -11.61
C THR A 119 -16.31 11.39 -12.90
N ARG A 120 -16.11 10.06 -12.84
CA ARG A 120 -16.04 9.19 -14.04
C ARG A 120 -14.99 9.66 -15.05
N PHE A 121 -13.91 10.26 -14.57
CA PHE A 121 -12.90 10.91 -15.41
C PHE A 121 -12.35 9.99 -16.50
N LEU A 122 -11.99 8.75 -16.18
CA LEU A 122 -11.48 7.78 -17.16
C LEU A 122 -12.53 7.46 -18.25
N SER A 123 -13.81 7.32 -17.89
CA SER A 123 -14.89 7.06 -18.85
C SER A 123 -15.10 8.23 -19.79
N TYR A 124 -15.12 9.46 -19.28
CA TYR A 124 -15.22 10.67 -20.12
C TYR A 124 -14.00 10.84 -21.01
N HIS A 125 -12.79 10.63 -20.49
CA HIS A 125 -11.57 10.68 -21.29
C HIS A 125 -11.62 9.68 -22.47
N GLN A 126 -12.06 8.45 -22.21
CA GLN A 126 -12.20 7.43 -23.24
C GLN A 126 -13.29 7.79 -24.28
N ALA A 127 -14.43 8.32 -23.84
CA ALA A 127 -15.49 8.76 -24.72
C ALA A 127 -15.04 9.89 -25.67
N VAL A 128 -14.28 10.87 -25.15
CA VAL A 128 -13.68 11.94 -25.96
C VAL A 128 -12.68 11.37 -26.96
N ALA A 129 -11.80 10.48 -26.54
CA ALA A 129 -10.82 9.83 -27.41
C ALA A 129 -11.48 8.96 -28.51
N ALA A 130 -12.64 8.38 -28.21
CA ALA A 130 -13.45 7.62 -29.17
C ALA A 130 -14.30 8.50 -30.14
N GLY A 131 -14.23 9.82 -29.99
CA GLY A 131 -14.95 10.75 -30.88
C GLY A 131 -16.43 11.02 -30.52
N HIS A 132 -16.91 10.55 -29.37
CA HIS A 132 -18.31 10.72 -28.96
C HIS A 132 -18.67 12.18 -28.79
N TRP A 133 -17.74 13.03 -28.34
CA TRP A 133 -18.04 14.46 -28.19
C TRP A 133 -18.16 15.20 -29.51
N GLN A 134 -17.35 14.82 -30.52
CA GLN A 134 -17.43 15.44 -31.85
C GLN A 134 -18.76 15.16 -32.58
N THR A 135 -19.42 14.05 -32.21
CA THR A 135 -20.72 13.66 -32.80
C THR A 135 -21.92 14.01 -31.91
N SER A 136 -21.66 14.66 -30.76
CA SER A 136 -22.72 15.07 -29.83
C SER A 136 -23.51 16.26 -30.40
N GLU A 137 -24.81 16.22 -30.24
CA GLU A 137 -25.69 17.36 -30.54
C GLU A 137 -25.66 18.44 -29.44
N GLN A 138 -25.00 18.16 -28.32
CA GLN A 138 -24.91 19.06 -27.18
C GLN A 138 -23.47 19.56 -26.99
N PHE A 139 -23.31 20.71 -26.33
CA PHE A 139 -22.01 21.32 -26.07
C PHE A 139 -21.14 20.47 -25.12
N CYS A 140 -21.72 19.59 -24.29
CA CYS A 140 -21.05 18.70 -23.39
C CYS A 140 -21.63 17.29 -23.44
N LEU A 141 -20.89 16.29 -22.92
CA LEU A 141 -21.38 14.94 -22.68
C LEU A 141 -21.79 14.80 -21.20
N LEU A 142 -22.97 14.22 -20.96
CA LEU A 142 -23.48 13.91 -19.60
C LEU A 142 -23.86 12.44 -19.47
N ASP A 143 -23.16 11.57 -20.19
CA ASP A 143 -23.43 10.13 -20.28
C ASP A 143 -23.11 9.36 -19.00
N TYR A 144 -22.22 9.91 -18.17
CA TYR A 144 -21.81 9.27 -16.92
C TYR A 144 -22.16 10.17 -15.72
N PRO A 145 -22.65 9.60 -14.60
CA PRO A 145 -22.99 10.38 -13.41
C PRO A 145 -21.72 10.95 -12.75
N ILE A 146 -21.73 12.26 -12.51
CA ILE A 146 -20.68 12.97 -11.79
C ILE A 146 -21.21 13.31 -10.40
N GLN A 147 -20.40 13.07 -9.36
CA GLN A 147 -20.75 13.37 -7.98
C GLN A 147 -19.68 14.28 -7.36
N GLU A 148 -20.13 15.28 -6.60
CA GLU A 148 -19.26 16.11 -5.76
C GLU A 148 -18.93 15.39 -4.45
N LEU A 149 -17.75 15.66 -3.90
CA LEU A 149 -17.34 15.15 -2.59
C LEU A 149 -17.83 16.02 -1.42
N ALA A 150 -18.11 17.31 -1.68
CA ALA A 150 -18.58 18.24 -0.66
C ALA A 150 -19.90 17.75 -0.03
N GLY A 151 -19.93 17.75 1.30
CA GLY A 151 -21.06 17.24 2.09
C GLY A 151 -21.19 15.74 2.18
N LYS A 152 -20.41 14.95 1.42
CA LYS A 152 -20.37 13.49 1.52
C LYS A 152 -19.62 13.03 2.77
N THR A 153 -19.89 11.80 3.19
CA THR A 153 -19.26 11.18 4.37
C THR A 153 -18.15 10.22 3.95
N LEU A 154 -16.92 10.47 4.42
CA LEU A 154 -15.80 9.53 4.33
C LEU A 154 -15.73 8.67 5.58
N GLY A 155 -15.90 7.35 5.42
CA GLY A 155 -15.66 6.34 6.45
C GLY A 155 -14.23 5.84 6.39
N ILE A 156 -13.50 5.91 7.50
CA ILE A 156 -12.10 5.48 7.58
C ILE A 156 -12.00 4.24 8.47
N ILE A 157 -11.51 3.13 7.91
CA ILE A 157 -11.20 1.89 8.63
C ILE A 157 -9.70 1.77 8.81
N GLY A 158 -9.22 1.96 10.06
CA GLY A 158 -7.80 2.10 10.37
C GLY A 158 -7.34 3.57 10.42
N TYR A 159 -7.28 4.12 11.63
CA TYR A 159 -6.96 5.54 11.86
C TYR A 159 -5.57 5.69 12.48
N GLY A 160 -4.56 5.21 11.75
CA GLY A 160 -3.14 5.47 12.00
C GLY A 160 -2.66 6.71 11.22
N VAL A 161 -1.34 6.82 10.99
CA VAL A 161 -0.73 7.95 10.26
C VAL A 161 -1.41 8.19 8.90
N LEU A 162 -1.64 7.12 8.12
CA LEU A 162 -2.27 7.22 6.79
C LEU A 162 -3.74 7.64 6.89
N GLY A 163 -4.54 6.98 7.74
CA GLY A 163 -5.96 7.31 7.90
C GLY A 163 -6.16 8.74 8.39
N HIS A 164 -5.30 9.22 9.30
CA HIS A 164 -5.32 10.61 9.76
C HIS A 164 -5.02 11.58 8.61
N ALA A 165 -3.97 11.33 7.83
CA ALA A 165 -3.59 12.19 6.72
C ALA A 165 -4.66 12.24 5.61
N VAL A 166 -5.33 11.11 5.34
CA VAL A 166 -6.48 11.05 4.41
C VAL A 166 -7.66 11.85 4.95
N ALA A 167 -7.94 11.80 6.26
CA ALA A 167 -9.00 12.58 6.88
C ALA A 167 -8.79 14.09 6.71
N GLU A 168 -7.56 14.58 6.84
CA GLU A 168 -7.26 16.02 6.66
C GLU A 168 -7.54 16.48 5.22
N VAL A 169 -7.17 15.69 4.22
CA VAL A 169 -7.47 16.01 2.82
C VAL A 169 -8.98 15.92 2.52
N ALA A 170 -9.68 14.95 3.12
CA ALA A 170 -11.13 14.83 2.98
C ALA A 170 -11.87 16.09 3.51
N LYS A 171 -11.44 16.63 4.64
CA LYS A 171 -11.99 17.87 5.20
C LYS A 171 -11.79 19.06 4.23
N ALA A 172 -10.63 19.13 3.56
CA ALA A 172 -10.37 20.17 2.56
C ALA A 172 -11.31 20.08 1.33
N PHE A 173 -11.80 18.86 1.00
CA PHE A 173 -12.86 18.65 0.01
C PHE A 173 -14.28 18.88 0.57
N GLY A 174 -14.44 19.36 1.81
CA GLY A 174 -15.74 19.59 2.42
C GLY A 174 -16.48 18.30 2.84
N MET A 175 -15.76 17.18 2.96
CA MET A 175 -16.35 15.92 3.42
C MET A 175 -16.51 15.87 4.94
N LYS A 176 -17.54 15.15 5.41
CA LYS A 176 -17.65 14.70 6.80
C LYS A 176 -16.78 13.45 6.97
N VAL A 177 -16.03 13.38 8.07
CA VAL A 177 -15.18 12.21 8.37
C VAL A 177 -15.74 11.47 9.55
N ILE A 178 -15.95 10.17 9.40
CA ILE A 178 -16.29 9.23 10.47
C ILE A 178 -15.25 8.12 10.51
N ILE A 179 -14.89 7.68 11.71
CA ILE A 179 -13.80 6.74 11.93
C ILE A 179 -14.37 5.47 12.55
N ALA A 180 -14.19 4.33 11.88
CA ALA A 180 -14.63 3.05 12.42
C ALA A 180 -13.74 2.59 13.58
N ASP A 181 -14.35 2.04 14.61
CA ASP A 181 -13.65 1.18 15.55
C ASP A 181 -13.56 -0.26 15.01
N HIS A 182 -12.96 -1.17 15.75
CA HIS A 182 -12.87 -2.57 15.37
C HIS A 182 -14.26 -3.19 15.25
N LYS A 183 -14.46 -4.04 14.25
CA LYS A 183 -15.73 -4.78 14.05
C LYS A 183 -16.09 -5.54 15.32
N GLY A 184 -17.34 -5.37 15.76
CA GLY A 184 -17.88 -5.99 16.98
C GLY A 184 -17.40 -5.38 18.30
N ALA A 185 -16.58 -4.33 18.30
CA ALA A 185 -16.13 -3.66 19.51
C ALA A 185 -17.08 -2.53 19.93
N ILE A 186 -17.11 -2.22 21.23
CA ILE A 186 -17.74 -1.00 21.73
C ILE A 186 -16.87 0.19 21.26
N PRO A 187 -17.44 1.20 20.58
CA PRO A 187 -16.67 2.30 20.03
C PRO A 187 -15.97 3.13 21.11
N ARG A 188 -14.71 3.43 20.89
CA ARG A 188 -13.94 4.40 21.71
C ARG A 188 -14.40 5.83 21.41
N SER A 189 -14.08 6.76 22.31
CA SER A 189 -14.38 8.18 22.10
C SER A 189 -13.83 8.69 20.76
N GLY A 190 -14.67 9.40 20.00
CA GLY A 190 -14.34 9.92 18.67
C GLY A 190 -14.35 8.87 17.54
N ARG A 191 -14.89 7.69 17.78
CA ARG A 191 -15.09 6.63 16.80
C ARG A 191 -16.53 6.18 16.78
N GLU A 192 -16.94 5.62 15.64
CA GLU A 192 -18.25 5.02 15.42
C GLU A 192 -18.16 3.50 15.39
N ALA A 193 -19.27 2.81 15.62
CA ALA A 193 -19.34 1.38 15.39
C ALA A 193 -19.01 1.05 13.93
N PHE A 194 -18.31 -0.05 13.70
CA PHE A 194 -17.92 -0.47 12.36
C PHE A 194 -19.11 -0.54 11.42
N GLU A 195 -20.19 -1.17 11.86
CA GLU A 195 -21.44 -1.35 11.10
C GLU A 195 -22.08 0.00 10.76
N GLN A 196 -22.02 0.96 11.67
CA GLN A 196 -22.55 2.31 11.46
C GLN A 196 -21.75 3.05 10.37
N VAL A 197 -20.42 2.92 10.36
CA VAL A 197 -19.58 3.48 9.30
C VAL A 197 -19.88 2.85 7.95
N ILE A 198 -20.06 1.51 7.90
CA ILE A 198 -20.46 0.80 6.67
C ILE A 198 -21.78 1.36 6.10
N HIS A 199 -22.78 1.58 6.93
CA HIS A 199 -24.09 2.07 6.49
C HIS A 199 -24.10 3.55 6.09
N GLN A 200 -23.32 4.41 6.77
CA GLN A 200 -23.44 5.86 6.64
C GLN A 200 -22.46 6.46 5.62
N ALA A 201 -21.35 5.80 5.35
CA ALA A 201 -20.32 6.36 4.47
C ALA A 201 -20.75 6.40 3.00
N ASP A 202 -20.41 7.49 2.32
CA ASP A 202 -20.48 7.60 0.85
C ASP A 202 -19.19 7.12 0.18
N VAL A 203 -18.07 7.20 0.91
CA VAL A 203 -16.78 6.63 0.53
C VAL A 203 -16.20 5.90 1.73
N ILE A 204 -15.78 4.66 1.57
CA ILE A 204 -15.03 3.91 2.58
C ILE A 204 -13.60 3.73 2.11
N THR A 205 -12.63 4.02 2.98
CA THR A 205 -11.21 3.83 2.70
C THR A 205 -10.53 3.03 3.79
N LEU A 206 -9.70 2.07 3.36
CA LEU A 206 -9.07 1.09 4.24
C LEU A 206 -7.61 1.46 4.47
N HIS A 207 -7.21 1.53 5.75
CA HIS A 207 -5.84 1.85 6.21
C HIS A 207 -5.40 0.97 7.37
N CYS A 208 -6.08 -0.16 7.59
CA CYS A 208 -5.71 -1.15 8.60
C CYS A 208 -4.71 -2.18 8.03
N PRO A 209 -3.90 -2.85 8.88
CA PRO A 209 -3.07 -3.96 8.44
C PRO A 209 -3.91 -5.20 8.15
N LEU A 210 -3.41 -6.10 7.31
CA LEU A 210 -3.97 -7.46 7.17
C LEU A 210 -3.53 -8.32 8.36
N THR A 211 -4.50 -8.85 9.07
CA THR A 211 -4.35 -9.76 10.21
C THR A 211 -5.49 -10.79 10.15
N LYS A 212 -5.48 -11.81 11.01
CA LYS A 212 -6.62 -12.74 11.13
C LYS A 212 -7.95 -12.05 11.42
N ALA A 213 -7.94 -10.90 12.10
CA ALA A 213 -9.15 -10.13 12.44
C ALA A 213 -9.60 -9.20 11.30
N THR A 214 -8.76 -8.93 10.31
CA THR A 214 -9.04 -8.05 9.19
C THR A 214 -9.02 -8.77 7.84
N GLU A 215 -8.77 -10.07 7.82
CA GLU A 215 -8.93 -10.90 6.65
C GLU A 215 -10.41 -10.98 6.27
N ASN A 216 -10.72 -10.67 5.01
CA ASN A 216 -12.09 -10.56 4.50
C ASN A 216 -13.01 -9.70 5.39
N LEU A 217 -12.44 -8.65 6.02
CA LEU A 217 -13.18 -7.73 6.87
C LEU A 217 -14.39 -7.10 6.16
N ILE A 218 -14.25 -6.85 4.86
CA ILE A 218 -15.31 -6.41 3.97
C ILE A 218 -15.66 -7.57 3.06
N GLY A 219 -16.76 -8.24 3.37
CA GLY A 219 -17.31 -9.36 2.61
C GLY A 219 -18.69 -9.04 2.05
N TYR A 220 -19.45 -10.09 1.73
CA TYR A 220 -20.80 -9.97 1.15
C TYR A 220 -21.75 -9.14 2.02
N GLU A 221 -21.73 -9.33 3.33
CA GLU A 221 -22.61 -8.64 4.27
C GLU A 221 -22.32 -7.15 4.30
N GLU A 222 -21.05 -6.77 4.43
CA GLU A 222 -20.63 -5.37 4.50
C GLU A 222 -20.93 -4.66 3.16
N LEU A 223 -20.61 -5.31 2.03
CA LEU A 223 -20.88 -4.76 0.70
C LEU A 223 -22.38 -4.57 0.45
N ALA A 224 -23.22 -5.49 0.94
CA ALA A 224 -24.67 -5.37 0.85
C ALA A 224 -25.23 -4.28 1.78
N ALA A 225 -24.56 -3.98 2.88
CA ALA A 225 -24.93 -2.99 3.87
C ALA A 225 -24.47 -1.55 3.50
N MET A 226 -23.54 -1.41 2.56
CA MET A 226 -23.10 -0.12 2.05
C MET A 226 -24.23 0.57 1.25
N LYS A 227 -24.13 1.90 1.11
CA LYS A 227 -24.99 2.63 0.18
C LYS A 227 -24.74 2.18 -1.26
N SER A 228 -25.77 2.06 -2.08
CA SER A 228 -25.62 1.73 -3.51
C SER A 228 -24.81 2.79 -4.29
N SER A 229 -24.75 4.01 -3.77
CA SER A 229 -23.91 5.10 -4.32
C SER A 229 -22.50 5.11 -3.74
N ALA A 230 -22.14 4.21 -2.81
CA ALA A 230 -20.88 4.26 -2.11
C ALA A 230 -19.69 3.81 -2.98
N LEU A 231 -18.51 4.34 -2.65
CA LEU A 231 -17.21 3.95 -3.19
C LEU A 231 -16.40 3.20 -2.13
N LEU A 232 -15.70 2.14 -2.52
CA LEU A 232 -14.77 1.41 -1.65
C LEU A 232 -13.34 1.56 -2.16
N ILE A 233 -12.42 2.02 -1.31
CA ILE A 233 -11.01 2.26 -1.66
C ILE A 233 -10.10 1.38 -0.79
N ASN A 234 -9.25 0.59 -1.43
CA ASN A 234 -8.25 -0.23 -0.76
C ASN A 234 -6.84 0.04 -1.32
N ALA A 235 -6.09 0.88 -0.64
CA ALA A 235 -4.66 1.09 -0.85
C ALA A 235 -3.83 0.60 0.37
N ALA A 236 -4.38 -0.35 1.14
CA ALA A 236 -3.75 -0.90 2.35
C ALA A 236 -3.12 -2.26 2.09
N ARG A 237 -3.92 -3.33 2.02
CA ARG A 237 -3.47 -4.70 1.76
C ARG A 237 -4.54 -5.49 1.00
N GLY A 238 -4.11 -6.38 0.08
CA GLY A 238 -4.96 -7.42 -0.44
C GLY A 238 -5.42 -8.37 0.68
N GLY A 239 -6.57 -9.03 0.50
CA GLY A 239 -7.15 -9.92 1.50
C GLY A 239 -7.95 -9.25 2.62
N ILE A 240 -7.95 -7.90 2.74
CA ILE A 240 -8.86 -7.18 3.66
C ILE A 240 -10.30 -7.19 3.11
N VAL A 241 -10.44 -7.20 1.80
CA VAL A 241 -11.72 -7.31 1.10
C VAL A 241 -11.78 -8.66 0.42
N ASP A 242 -12.91 -9.34 0.53
CA ASP A 242 -13.22 -10.51 -0.29
C ASP A 242 -13.38 -10.06 -1.75
N GLU A 243 -12.41 -10.39 -2.58
CA GLU A 243 -12.34 -9.94 -3.98
C GLU A 243 -13.48 -10.53 -4.82
N ALA A 244 -13.94 -11.74 -4.52
CA ALA A 244 -15.05 -12.37 -5.23
C ALA A 244 -16.39 -11.71 -4.87
N ALA A 245 -16.61 -11.44 -3.58
CA ALA A 245 -17.75 -10.69 -3.09
C ALA A 245 -17.80 -9.28 -3.70
N LEU A 246 -16.64 -8.61 -3.82
CA LEU A 246 -16.54 -7.28 -4.43
C LEU A 246 -16.96 -7.30 -5.91
N VAL A 247 -16.45 -8.26 -6.70
CA VAL A 247 -16.83 -8.40 -8.11
C VAL A 247 -18.35 -8.55 -8.24
N GLN A 248 -18.95 -9.43 -7.42
CA GLN A 248 -20.39 -9.63 -7.44
C GLN A 248 -21.16 -8.36 -7.04
N ALA A 249 -20.71 -7.65 -6.01
CA ALA A 249 -21.33 -6.40 -5.56
C ALA A 249 -21.30 -5.31 -6.64
N LEU A 250 -20.18 -5.18 -7.35
CA LEU A 250 -20.02 -4.22 -8.45
C LEU A 250 -20.90 -4.58 -9.66
N GLN A 251 -20.97 -5.87 -10.03
CA GLN A 251 -21.81 -6.35 -11.13
C GLN A 251 -23.31 -6.16 -10.84
N GLN A 252 -23.70 -6.38 -9.58
CA GLN A 252 -25.08 -6.20 -9.11
C GLN A 252 -25.40 -4.73 -8.74
N GLN A 253 -24.47 -3.80 -8.92
CA GLN A 253 -24.61 -2.39 -8.57
C GLN A 253 -25.01 -2.16 -7.09
N LYS A 254 -24.54 -3.04 -6.19
CA LYS A 254 -24.73 -2.88 -4.74
C LYS A 254 -23.90 -1.72 -4.19
N ILE A 255 -22.78 -1.41 -4.85
CA ILE A 255 -21.99 -0.20 -4.64
C ILE A 255 -21.67 0.45 -5.98
N ALA A 256 -21.39 1.76 -5.99
CA ALA A 256 -21.19 2.52 -7.22
C ALA A 256 -19.83 2.26 -7.88
N GLY A 257 -18.81 1.92 -7.10
CA GLY A 257 -17.50 1.67 -7.64
C GLY A 257 -16.46 1.29 -6.59
N ALA A 258 -15.31 0.80 -7.04
CA ALA A 258 -14.19 0.46 -6.18
C ALA A 258 -12.83 0.85 -6.81
N GLY A 259 -11.89 1.27 -5.96
CA GLY A 259 -10.52 1.60 -6.32
C GLY A 259 -9.52 0.79 -5.47
N PHE A 260 -8.69 0.00 -6.12
CA PHE A 260 -7.77 -0.93 -5.47
C PHE A 260 -6.35 -0.73 -5.97
N ASP A 261 -5.41 -0.60 -5.05
CA ASP A 261 -3.98 -0.58 -5.37
C ASP A 261 -3.28 -1.90 -4.99
N VAL A 262 -4.02 -2.81 -4.35
CA VAL A 262 -3.49 -4.05 -3.78
C VAL A 262 -4.37 -5.24 -4.11
N LEU A 263 -3.75 -6.43 -4.25
CA LEU A 263 -4.40 -7.70 -4.54
C LEU A 263 -4.00 -8.75 -3.50
N THR A 264 -4.79 -9.81 -3.40
CA THR A 264 -4.50 -10.95 -2.49
C THR A 264 -3.19 -11.64 -2.86
N GLU A 265 -2.89 -11.78 -4.15
CA GLU A 265 -1.60 -12.26 -4.66
C GLU A 265 -0.92 -11.16 -5.47
N GLU A 266 0.34 -10.85 -5.13
CA GLU A 266 1.13 -9.81 -5.79
C GLU A 266 2.58 -10.29 -6.09
N PRO A 267 3.02 -10.32 -7.36
CA PRO A 267 2.21 -10.08 -8.57
C PRO A 267 1.19 -11.19 -8.82
N PRO A 268 0.05 -10.92 -9.49
CA PRO A 268 -1.03 -11.89 -9.71
C PRO A 268 -0.71 -12.86 -10.85
N VAL A 269 0.34 -13.68 -10.68
CA VAL A 269 0.87 -14.59 -11.71
C VAL A 269 -0.11 -15.73 -12.06
N HIS A 270 -1.01 -16.08 -11.14
CA HIS A 270 -2.06 -17.09 -11.37
C HIS A 270 -3.41 -16.47 -11.79
N GLY A 271 -3.43 -15.17 -12.09
CA GLY A 271 -4.63 -14.41 -12.37
C GLY A 271 -5.27 -13.84 -11.10
N ASN A 272 -6.27 -12.98 -11.28
CA ASN A 272 -7.03 -12.39 -10.18
C ASN A 272 -8.43 -12.01 -10.65
N VAL A 273 -9.45 -12.23 -9.82
CA VAL A 273 -10.86 -12.02 -10.16
C VAL A 273 -11.19 -10.56 -10.45
N LEU A 274 -10.54 -9.61 -9.77
CA LEU A 274 -10.73 -8.17 -10.02
C LEU A 274 -10.21 -7.79 -11.41
N LEU A 275 -9.05 -8.33 -11.82
CA LEU A 275 -8.47 -8.07 -13.15
C LEU A 275 -9.28 -8.74 -14.26
N ALA A 276 -9.82 -9.92 -14.01
CA ALA A 276 -10.65 -10.65 -14.97
C ALA A 276 -12.03 -10.00 -15.18
N ALA A 277 -12.56 -9.31 -14.19
CA ALA A 277 -13.92 -8.75 -14.19
C ALA A 277 -14.13 -7.63 -15.23
N LYS A 278 -13.09 -6.84 -15.58
CA LYS A 278 -13.12 -5.76 -16.59
C LYS A 278 -14.33 -4.81 -16.42
N LEU A 279 -14.62 -4.43 -15.18
CA LEU A 279 -15.77 -3.60 -14.85
C LEU A 279 -15.45 -2.10 -15.00
N PRO A 280 -16.33 -1.28 -15.57
CA PRO A 280 -16.09 0.16 -15.79
C PRO A 280 -16.09 0.97 -14.48
N ASN A 281 -16.62 0.41 -13.40
CA ASN A 281 -16.68 0.98 -12.06
C ASN A 281 -15.63 0.39 -11.11
N LEU A 282 -14.62 -0.29 -11.63
CA LEU A 282 -13.48 -0.82 -10.88
C LEU A 282 -12.18 -0.26 -11.46
N ILE A 283 -11.37 0.37 -10.61
CA ILE A 283 -10.01 0.81 -10.94
C ILE A 283 -9.04 -0.03 -10.12
N VAL A 284 -8.10 -0.71 -10.79
CA VAL A 284 -7.01 -1.45 -10.14
C VAL A 284 -5.68 -0.87 -10.59
N THR A 285 -4.79 -0.59 -9.63
CA THR A 285 -3.41 -0.13 -9.86
C THR A 285 -2.42 -1.12 -9.26
N PRO A 286 -1.20 -1.24 -9.79
CA PRO A 286 -0.29 -2.34 -9.46
C PRO A 286 0.60 -2.05 -8.25
N HIS A 287 0.01 -1.78 -7.08
CA HIS A 287 0.65 -1.50 -5.80
C HIS A 287 1.67 -0.35 -5.88
N ILE A 288 1.22 0.78 -6.42
CA ILE A 288 2.04 1.97 -6.67
C ILE A 288 1.69 3.19 -5.81
N ALA A 289 0.73 3.08 -4.91
CA ALA A 289 0.33 4.20 -4.05
C ALA A 289 1.50 4.83 -3.28
N TRP A 290 2.51 4.04 -2.94
CA TRP A 290 3.72 4.46 -2.23
C TRP A 290 4.82 5.02 -3.14
N ALA A 291 4.77 4.83 -4.47
CA ALA A 291 5.91 4.79 -5.37
C ALA A 291 6.30 6.15 -5.98
N SER A 292 5.84 7.29 -5.43
CA SER A 292 6.33 8.59 -5.91
C SER A 292 7.87 8.70 -5.71
N ARG A 293 8.53 9.47 -6.57
CA ARG A 293 9.97 9.69 -6.49
C ARG A 293 10.39 10.19 -5.09
N GLU A 294 9.63 11.14 -4.55
CA GLU A 294 9.88 11.74 -3.23
C GLU A 294 9.73 10.71 -2.09
N SER A 295 8.75 9.81 -2.19
CA SER A 295 8.57 8.73 -1.21
C SER A 295 9.71 7.73 -1.28
N ARG A 296 10.10 7.32 -2.49
CA ARG A 296 11.21 6.40 -2.71
C ARG A 296 12.54 7.00 -2.24
N GLN A 297 12.76 8.32 -2.41
CA GLN A 297 13.93 9.00 -1.87
C GLN A 297 13.90 8.99 -0.34
N ARG A 298 12.78 9.40 0.30
CA ARG A 298 12.64 9.33 1.76
C ARG A 298 12.86 7.93 2.33
N LEU A 299 12.47 6.89 1.58
CA LEU A 299 12.73 5.49 1.94
C LEU A 299 14.25 5.22 1.98
N ILE A 300 14.98 5.60 0.94
CA ILE A 300 16.46 5.46 0.90
C ILE A 300 17.11 6.24 2.03
N ASP A 301 16.69 7.48 2.27
CA ASP A 301 17.23 8.34 3.34
C ASP A 301 16.99 7.73 4.75
N GLN A 302 15.85 7.08 4.95
CA GLN A 302 15.58 6.36 6.20
C GLN A 302 16.44 5.09 6.34
N ILE A 303 16.70 4.37 5.26
CA ILE A 303 17.62 3.22 5.26
C ILE A 303 19.02 3.69 5.65
N VAL A 304 19.52 4.79 5.07
CA VAL A 304 20.79 5.41 5.46
C VAL A 304 20.80 5.69 6.96
N THR A 305 19.76 6.36 7.46
CA THR A 305 19.63 6.70 8.87
C THR A 305 19.57 5.44 9.78
N ASN A 306 18.90 4.37 9.34
CA ASN A 306 18.85 3.11 10.08
C ASN A 306 20.23 2.44 10.18
N ILE A 307 21.00 2.43 9.07
CA ILE A 307 22.37 1.87 9.03
C ILE A 307 23.30 2.67 9.96
N GLU A 308 23.29 4.00 9.87
CA GLU A 308 24.14 4.85 10.72
C GLU A 308 23.77 4.72 12.20
N ALA A 309 22.48 4.68 12.53
CA ALA A 309 22.02 4.44 13.90
C ALA A 309 22.45 3.07 14.44
N PHE A 310 22.46 2.03 13.60
CA PHE A 310 22.96 0.71 13.97
C PHE A 310 24.48 0.72 14.23
N LYS A 311 25.27 1.40 13.38
CA LYS A 311 26.73 1.54 13.55
C LYS A 311 27.09 2.23 14.86
N THR A 312 26.30 3.22 15.29
CA THR A 312 26.51 3.95 16.56
C THR A 312 25.97 3.22 17.80
N GLY A 313 25.37 2.03 17.63
CA GLY A 313 24.84 1.22 18.73
C GLY A 313 23.43 1.65 19.19
N SER A 314 22.75 2.49 18.45
CA SER A 314 21.40 2.98 18.76
C SER A 314 20.42 2.67 17.62
N PRO A 315 20.17 1.39 17.28
CA PRO A 315 19.35 1.02 16.14
C PRO A 315 17.91 1.54 16.29
N ARG A 316 17.34 1.99 15.20
CA ARG A 316 15.99 2.55 15.12
C ARG A 316 15.08 1.72 14.20
N ASN A 317 13.76 1.92 14.32
CA ASN A 317 12.77 1.21 13.52
C ASN A 317 12.91 -0.33 13.58
N ILE A 318 13.34 -0.84 14.73
CA ILE A 318 13.52 -2.29 14.94
C ILE A 318 12.15 -2.97 14.83
N VAL A 319 12.14 -4.10 14.12
CA VAL A 319 11.01 -5.02 14.02
C VAL A 319 11.35 -6.29 14.80
N ARG A 320 10.41 -6.75 15.63
CA ARG A 320 10.56 -7.94 16.47
C ARG A 320 9.40 -8.90 16.21
#